data_a58104ed20e4887b1eef035efd70be38
#
_entry.id   a58104ed20e4887b1eef035efd70be38
#
_cell.length_a   1.000
_cell.length_b   1.000
_cell.length_c   1.000
_cell.angle_alpha   90.00
_cell.angle_beta   90.00
_cell.angle_gamma   90.00
#
_symmetry.space_group_name_H-M   'P 1'
#
loop_
_entity.id
_entity.type
_entity.pdbx_description
1 polymer ?
#
loop_
_entity_poly.entity_id
_entity_poly.type
_entity_poly.pdbx_seq_one_letter_code
_entity_poly.pdbx_strand_id
1 'polypeptide(L)'
;MNIYGYVQVSSTDQNEDRQMIALREVGVPEKNIFMDKQSGKDFDRPNYKKLVRKLKAGELLYILRIDRLGRNYEEIQKQWRVLTKEIGIDICVIDMPLLDTRNGKDLMGTFIADLVPQILSFVAQSERENINKR
;
A
#
# COMPACT_ATOMS: atom_id res chain seq x y z
N MET A 1 -9.77 2.85 -17.94
CA MET A 1 -8.91 2.40 -16.82
C MET A 1 -9.19 3.27 -15.61
N ASN A 2 -9.52 2.63 -14.49
CA ASN A 2 -9.80 3.36 -13.26
C ASN A 2 -8.55 3.46 -12.40
N ILE A 3 -8.45 4.59 -11.70
CA ILE A 3 -7.37 4.86 -10.76
C ILE A 3 -7.98 4.95 -9.37
N TYR A 4 -7.40 4.21 -8.44
CA TYR A 4 -7.88 4.14 -7.06
C TYR A 4 -6.79 4.56 -6.10
N GLY A 5 -7.20 4.98 -4.90
CA GLY A 5 -6.28 5.28 -3.82
C GLY A 5 -6.76 4.64 -2.52
N TYR A 6 -5.83 4.26 -1.68
CA TYR A 6 -6.15 3.70 -0.37
C TYR A 6 -5.44 4.47 0.72
N VAL A 7 -6.19 4.84 1.74
CA VAL A 7 -5.72 5.56 2.92
C VAL A 7 -6.00 4.70 4.14
N GLN A 8 -4.99 4.53 4.99
CA GLN A 8 -5.18 3.82 6.24
C GLN A 8 -4.51 4.60 7.36
N VAL A 9 -5.29 4.92 8.39
CA VAL A 9 -4.80 5.66 9.55
C VAL A 9 -5.24 4.95 10.82
N SER A 10 -4.45 5.08 11.89
CA SER A 10 -4.86 4.64 13.21
C SER A 10 -5.66 5.75 13.88
N SER A 11 -6.35 5.43 14.97
CA SER A 11 -7.12 6.43 15.71
C SER A 11 -6.24 7.56 16.27
N THR A 12 -4.93 7.31 16.42
CA THR A 12 -3.98 8.31 16.93
C THR A 12 -3.12 8.92 15.83
N ASP A 13 -3.27 8.46 14.60
CA ASP A 13 -2.46 8.91 13.47
C ASP A 13 -3.06 10.16 12.86
N GLN A 14 -2.25 11.21 12.70
CA GLN A 14 -2.69 12.47 12.14
C GLN A 14 -2.24 12.66 10.69
N ASN A 15 -1.86 11.56 10.03
CA ASN A 15 -1.38 11.60 8.65
C ASN A 15 -2.48 11.43 7.60
N GLU A 16 -3.76 11.52 8.00
CA GLU A 16 -4.87 11.40 7.07
C GLU A 16 -4.79 12.45 5.97
N ASP A 17 -4.62 13.72 6.35
CA ASP A 17 -4.55 14.81 5.37
C ASP A 17 -3.38 14.66 4.42
N ARG A 18 -2.24 14.21 4.93
CA ARG A 18 -1.05 14.00 4.12
C ARG A 18 -1.29 12.95 3.04
N GLN A 19 -1.94 11.86 3.41
CA GLN A 19 -2.27 10.80 2.46
C GLN A 19 -3.27 11.29 1.43
N MET A 20 -4.30 12.01 1.87
CA MET A 20 -5.30 12.55 0.96
C MET A 20 -4.71 13.54 -0.03
N ILE A 21 -3.85 14.45 0.45
CA ILE A 21 -3.17 15.42 -0.42
C ILE A 21 -2.32 14.70 -1.46
N ALA A 22 -1.54 13.72 -1.04
CA ALA A 22 -0.68 12.96 -1.95
C ALA A 22 -1.49 12.27 -3.04
N LEU A 23 -2.62 11.65 -2.67
CA LEU A 23 -3.48 10.98 -3.64
C LEU A 23 -4.11 11.96 -4.63
N ARG A 24 -4.52 13.14 -4.15
CA ARG A 24 -5.07 14.17 -5.03
C ARG A 24 -4.02 14.69 -6.01
N GLU A 25 -2.80 14.85 -5.56
CA GLU A 25 -1.70 15.34 -6.41
C GLU A 25 -1.39 14.38 -7.57
N VAL A 26 -1.54 13.09 -7.36
CA VAL A 26 -1.32 12.11 -8.45
C VAL A 26 -2.59 11.88 -9.28
N GLY A 27 -3.68 12.58 -8.99
CA GLY A 27 -4.86 12.58 -9.83
C GLY A 27 -5.92 11.53 -9.50
N VAL A 28 -5.91 10.97 -8.28
CA VAL A 28 -6.95 10.02 -7.89
C VAL A 28 -8.25 10.77 -7.63
N PRO A 29 -9.36 10.40 -8.31
CA PRO A 29 -10.65 11.02 -8.01
C PRO A 29 -11.10 10.72 -6.58
N GLU A 30 -11.73 11.69 -5.93
CA GLU A 30 -12.18 11.53 -4.54
C GLU A 30 -13.09 10.33 -4.35
N LYS A 31 -13.97 10.08 -5.33
CA LYS A 31 -14.88 8.93 -5.28
C LYS A 31 -14.18 7.59 -5.31
N ASN A 32 -12.92 7.57 -5.73
CA ASN A 32 -12.12 6.35 -5.83
C ASN A 32 -11.10 6.22 -4.70
N ILE A 33 -11.18 7.07 -3.68
CA ILE A 33 -10.32 6.98 -2.51
C ILE A 33 -11.08 6.22 -1.43
N PHE A 34 -10.49 5.10 -0.99
CA PHE A 34 -11.03 4.26 0.06
C PHE A 34 -10.21 4.45 1.33
N MET A 35 -10.87 4.62 2.46
CA MET A 35 -10.20 4.94 3.72
C MET A 35 -10.69 4.04 4.84
N ASP A 36 -9.74 3.57 5.64
CA ASP A 36 -10.03 2.86 6.88
C ASP A 36 -9.33 3.57 8.04
N LYS A 37 -10.08 3.77 9.13
CA LYS A 37 -9.56 4.32 10.38
C LYS A 37 -9.71 3.25 11.44
N GLN A 38 -8.60 2.82 12.04
CA GLN A 38 -8.65 1.71 12.95
C GLN A 38 -7.74 1.88 14.15
N SER A 39 -8.20 1.41 15.30
CA SER A 39 -7.37 1.31 16.48
C SER A 39 -6.38 0.15 16.33
N GLY A 40 -5.29 0.18 17.11
CA GLY A 40 -4.22 -0.80 16.96
C GLY A 40 -4.60 -2.23 17.25
N LYS A 41 -5.72 -2.47 17.91
CA LYS A 41 -6.15 -3.83 18.28
C LYS A 41 -6.95 -4.52 17.19
N ASP A 42 -7.62 -3.77 16.34
CA ASP A 42 -8.54 -4.31 15.36
C ASP A 42 -8.09 -3.88 13.97
N PHE A 43 -7.66 -4.86 13.18
CA PHE A 43 -7.21 -4.60 11.83
C PHE A 43 -8.19 -5.15 10.80
N ASP A 44 -9.48 -4.96 11.08
CA ASP A 44 -10.52 -5.29 10.12
C ASP A 44 -10.71 -4.09 9.20
N ARG A 45 -10.30 -4.22 7.96
CA ARG A 45 -10.30 -3.12 6.97
C ARG A 45 -11.49 -3.27 6.01
N PRO A 46 -12.71 -2.87 6.41
CA PRO A 46 -13.87 -3.09 5.57
C PRO A 46 -13.80 -2.35 4.24
N ASN A 47 -13.27 -1.14 4.22
CA ASN A 47 -13.19 -0.37 2.99
C ASN A 47 -12.09 -0.88 2.06
N TYR A 48 -10.98 -1.38 2.62
CA TYR A 48 -9.97 -2.07 1.81
C TYR A 48 -10.55 -3.32 1.14
N LYS A 49 -11.34 -4.08 1.89
CA LYS A 49 -11.97 -5.28 1.34
C LYS A 49 -12.94 -4.94 0.21
N LYS A 50 -13.68 -3.84 0.34
CA LYS A 50 -14.54 -3.36 -0.73
C LYS A 50 -13.73 -2.96 -1.95
N LEU A 51 -12.61 -2.26 -1.75
CA LEU A 51 -11.73 -1.86 -2.82
C LEU A 51 -11.19 -3.08 -3.58
N VAL A 52 -10.71 -4.08 -2.86
CA VAL A 52 -10.16 -5.30 -3.46
C VAL A 52 -11.20 -5.99 -4.34
N ARG A 53 -12.45 -6.04 -3.88
CA ARG A 53 -13.52 -6.65 -4.67
C ARG A 53 -13.88 -5.83 -5.91
N LYS A 54 -13.62 -4.54 -5.88
CA LYS A 54 -13.93 -3.65 -7.00
C LYS A 54 -12.82 -3.60 -8.04
N LEU A 55 -11.57 -3.85 -7.65
CA LEU A 55 -10.42 -3.78 -8.52
C LEU A 55 -10.46 -4.85 -9.62
N LYS A 56 -10.05 -4.45 -10.82
CA LYS A 56 -9.98 -5.34 -11.98
C LYS A 56 -8.59 -5.27 -12.60
N ALA A 57 -8.22 -6.34 -13.30
CA ALA A 57 -6.91 -6.40 -13.96
C ALA A 57 -6.68 -5.16 -14.84
N GLY A 58 -5.47 -4.62 -14.78
CA GLY A 58 -5.08 -3.45 -15.54
C GLY A 58 -5.37 -2.11 -14.88
N GLU A 59 -6.06 -2.11 -13.74
CA GLU A 59 -6.31 -0.88 -13.01
C GLU A 59 -5.10 -0.51 -12.15
N LEU A 60 -5.10 0.71 -11.60
CA LEU A 60 -3.98 1.25 -10.85
C LEU A 60 -4.42 1.64 -9.44
N LEU A 61 -3.63 1.24 -8.46
CA LEU A 61 -3.83 1.62 -7.06
C LEU A 61 -2.65 2.45 -6.58
N TYR A 62 -2.93 3.63 -6.04
CA TYR A 62 -1.93 4.47 -5.37
C TYR A 62 -2.04 4.32 -3.87
N ILE A 63 -0.91 4.18 -3.21
CA ILE A 63 -0.81 4.27 -1.75
C ILE A 63 0.38 5.17 -1.41
N LEU A 64 0.32 5.87 -0.29
CA LEU A 64 1.41 6.76 0.09
C LEU A 64 2.63 5.98 0.54
N ARG A 65 2.43 4.94 1.34
CA ARG A 65 3.50 4.11 1.91
C ARG A 65 3.13 2.64 1.81
N ILE A 66 4.15 1.80 1.69
CA ILE A 66 3.93 0.35 1.55
C ILE A 66 3.26 -0.27 2.78
N ASP A 67 3.50 0.29 3.96
CA ASP A 67 2.92 -0.23 5.20
C ASP A 67 1.41 -0.01 5.32
N ARG A 68 0.80 0.69 4.36
CA ARG A 68 -0.66 0.82 4.32
C ARG A 68 -1.36 -0.46 3.88
N LEU A 69 -0.62 -1.41 3.32
CA LEU A 69 -1.18 -2.68 2.88
C LEU A 69 -1.38 -3.68 4.00
N GLY A 70 -0.69 -3.52 5.11
CA GLY A 70 -0.84 -4.44 6.22
C GLY A 70 -0.11 -3.94 7.45
N ARG A 71 -0.39 -4.54 8.60
CA ARG A 71 0.21 -4.16 9.87
C ARG A 71 1.50 -4.90 10.18
N ASN A 72 1.83 -5.91 9.39
CA ASN A 72 3.07 -6.66 9.54
C ASN A 72 3.59 -7.08 8.18
N TYR A 73 4.83 -7.54 8.18
CA TYR A 73 5.54 -7.92 6.97
C TYR A 73 4.78 -8.99 6.15
N GLU A 74 4.31 -10.03 6.83
CA GLU A 74 3.64 -11.14 6.14
C GLU A 74 2.35 -10.67 5.45
N GLU A 75 1.59 -9.83 6.12
CA GLU A 75 0.34 -9.31 5.59
C GLU A 75 0.59 -8.38 4.40
N ILE A 76 1.59 -7.52 4.49
CA ILE A 76 1.96 -6.63 3.38
C ILE A 76 2.38 -7.45 2.16
N GLN A 77 3.21 -8.47 2.37
CA GLN A 77 3.67 -9.34 1.30
C GLN A 77 2.50 -10.09 0.66
N LYS A 78 1.58 -10.59 1.48
CA LYS A 78 0.39 -11.28 1.00
C LYS A 78 -0.48 -10.37 0.15
N GLN A 79 -0.76 -9.17 0.65
CA GLN A 79 -1.60 -8.22 -0.07
C GLN A 79 -0.96 -7.77 -1.38
N TRP A 80 0.35 -7.52 -1.37
CA TRP A 80 1.06 -7.19 -2.59
C TRP A 80 0.88 -8.27 -3.65
N ARG A 81 1.04 -9.52 -3.26
CA ARG A 81 0.88 -10.65 -4.18
C ARG A 81 -0.56 -10.77 -4.68
N VAL A 82 -1.54 -10.63 -3.79
CA VAL A 82 -2.96 -10.70 -4.18
C VAL A 82 -3.26 -9.61 -5.23
N LEU A 83 -2.83 -8.40 -4.98
CA LEU A 83 -3.13 -7.28 -5.87
C LEU A 83 -2.41 -7.41 -7.22
N THR A 84 -1.13 -7.72 -7.20
CA THR A 84 -0.32 -7.70 -8.42
C THR A 84 -0.38 -9.00 -9.21
N LYS A 85 -0.48 -10.14 -8.54
CA LYS A 85 -0.44 -11.44 -9.20
C LYS A 85 -1.82 -12.05 -9.40
N GLU A 86 -2.67 -12.02 -8.38
CA GLU A 86 -3.98 -12.65 -8.48
C GLU A 86 -5.00 -11.77 -9.19
N ILE A 87 -5.09 -10.50 -8.83
CA ILE A 87 -6.00 -9.58 -9.51
C ILE A 87 -5.36 -9.02 -10.77
N GLY A 88 -4.07 -8.70 -10.72
CA GLY A 88 -3.34 -8.20 -11.87
C GLY A 88 -3.42 -6.69 -12.04
N ILE A 89 -3.50 -5.94 -10.95
CA ILE A 89 -3.46 -4.48 -11.00
C ILE A 89 -2.03 -3.97 -10.91
N ASP A 90 -1.85 -2.70 -11.20
CA ASP A 90 -0.59 -2.02 -10.92
C ASP A 90 -0.68 -1.29 -9.58
N ILE A 91 0.44 -1.19 -8.89
CA ILE A 91 0.56 -0.45 -7.64
C ILE A 91 1.67 0.57 -7.76
N CYS A 92 1.40 1.78 -7.30
CA CYS A 92 2.41 2.82 -7.17
C CYS A 92 2.47 3.27 -5.72
N VAL A 93 3.63 3.12 -5.09
CA VAL A 93 3.88 3.62 -3.73
C VAL A 93 4.50 5.00 -3.86
N ILE A 94 3.76 6.03 -3.47
CA ILE A 94 4.09 7.42 -3.78
C ILE A 94 5.43 7.84 -3.16
N ASP A 95 5.70 7.46 -1.90
CA ASP A 95 6.94 7.83 -1.23
C ASP A 95 8.13 6.93 -1.58
N MET A 96 7.91 5.91 -2.40
CA MET A 96 8.98 5.03 -2.89
C MET A 96 8.78 4.79 -4.39
N PRO A 97 9.23 5.73 -5.24
CA PRO A 97 8.99 5.64 -6.69
C PRO A 97 9.51 4.36 -7.34
N LEU A 98 10.49 3.69 -6.73
CA LEU A 98 10.97 2.40 -7.23
C LEU A 98 9.91 1.30 -7.11
N LEU A 99 8.93 1.47 -6.22
CA LEU A 99 7.83 0.53 -6.06
C LEU A 99 6.64 0.96 -6.92
N ASP A 100 6.87 1.03 -8.22
CA ASP A 100 5.86 1.36 -9.21
C ASP A 100 5.86 0.25 -10.26
N THR A 101 4.88 -0.64 -10.20
CA THR A 101 4.83 -1.81 -11.07
C THR A 101 4.57 -1.47 -12.54
N ARG A 102 4.17 -0.22 -12.83
CA ARG A 102 3.99 0.21 -14.23
C ARG A 102 5.33 0.32 -14.98
N ASN A 103 6.40 0.53 -14.24
CA ASN A 103 7.73 0.73 -14.82
C ASN A 103 8.45 -0.60 -15.03
N GLY A 104 7.94 -1.42 -15.94
CA GLY A 104 8.63 -2.64 -16.32
C GLY A 104 7.96 -3.90 -15.80
N LYS A 105 6.74 -4.17 -16.23
CA LYS A 105 5.99 -5.35 -15.80
C LYS A 105 6.71 -6.67 -16.04
N ASP A 106 7.48 -6.77 -17.14
CA ASP A 106 8.03 -8.06 -17.53
C ASP A 106 9.30 -8.43 -16.78
N LEU A 107 10.18 -7.45 -16.56
CA LEU A 107 11.45 -7.68 -15.87
C LEU A 107 11.51 -7.01 -14.53
N MET A 108 11.18 -5.72 -14.49
CA MET A 108 11.26 -4.93 -13.26
C MET A 108 10.14 -5.27 -12.27
N GLY A 109 8.97 -5.62 -12.76
CA GLY A 109 7.86 -6.00 -11.89
C GLY A 109 8.19 -7.22 -11.04
N THR A 110 8.80 -8.23 -11.64
CA THR A 110 9.23 -9.42 -10.91
C THR A 110 10.36 -9.07 -9.94
N PHE A 111 11.32 -8.28 -10.39
CA PHE A 111 12.43 -7.86 -9.56
C PHE A 111 11.95 -7.08 -8.34
N ILE A 112 11.04 -6.13 -8.54
CA ILE A 112 10.47 -5.34 -7.44
C ILE A 112 9.67 -6.23 -6.50
N ALA A 113 8.90 -7.18 -7.03
CA ALA A 113 8.15 -8.12 -6.19
C ALA A 113 9.06 -8.94 -5.30
N ASP A 114 10.26 -9.28 -5.76
CA ASP A 114 11.24 -9.98 -4.96
C ASP A 114 11.96 -9.04 -3.97
N LEU A 115 12.10 -7.78 -4.34
CA LEU A 115 12.79 -6.78 -3.53
C LEU A 115 11.95 -6.27 -2.36
N VAL A 116 10.64 -6.17 -2.53
CA VAL A 116 9.75 -5.66 -1.48
C VAL A 116 9.91 -6.41 -0.16
N PRO A 117 9.94 -7.75 -0.13
CA PRO A 117 10.14 -8.47 1.13
C PRO A 117 11.45 -8.08 1.83
N GLN A 118 12.51 -7.84 1.08
CA GLN A 118 13.80 -7.45 1.65
C GLN A 118 13.76 -6.04 2.24
N ILE A 119 13.10 -5.11 1.55
CA ILE A 119 12.95 -3.74 2.03
C ILE A 119 12.15 -3.73 3.33
N LEU A 120 11.03 -4.46 3.38
CA LEU A 120 10.18 -4.51 4.54
C LEU A 120 10.87 -5.17 5.72
N SER A 121 11.66 -6.20 5.48
CA SER A 121 12.44 -6.84 6.51
C SER A 121 13.46 -5.87 7.11
N PHE A 122 14.12 -5.08 6.28
CA PHE A 122 15.06 -4.06 6.74
C PHE A 122 14.36 -3.00 7.59
N VAL A 123 13.22 -2.50 7.15
CA VAL A 123 12.45 -1.48 7.89
C VAL A 123 12.02 -2.03 9.25
N ALA A 124 11.48 -3.24 9.28
CA ALA A 124 11.06 -3.87 10.54
C ALA A 124 12.20 -4.06 11.50
N GLN A 125 13.38 -4.46 11.00
CA GLN A 125 14.56 -4.63 11.82
C GLN A 125 15.05 -3.29 12.39
N SER A 126 15.03 -2.25 11.57
CA SER A 126 15.43 -0.91 12.00
C SER A 126 14.52 -0.39 13.12
N GLU A 127 13.22 -0.62 13.01
CA GLU A 127 12.26 -0.24 14.04
C GLU A 127 12.50 -0.99 15.34
N ARG A 128 12.80 -2.28 15.28
CA ARG A 128 13.13 -3.07 16.46
C ARG A 128 14.40 -2.57 17.14
N GLU A 129 15.42 -2.23 16.37
CA GLU A 129 16.66 -1.70 16.92
C GLU A 129 16.42 -0.36 17.61
N ASN A 130 15.61 0.50 17.03
CA ASN A 130 15.26 1.78 17.65
C ASN A 130 14.51 1.58 18.96
N ILE A 131 13.62 0.63 19.05
CA ILE A 131 12.89 0.32 20.26
C ILE A 131 13.84 -0.23 21.33
N ASN A 132 14.75 -1.11 20.94
CA ASN A 132 15.66 -1.76 21.88
C ASN A 132 16.74 -0.82 22.42
N LYS A 133 17.01 0.28 21.75
CA LYS A 133 18.00 1.27 22.19
C LYS A 133 17.49 2.23 23.27
N ARG A 134 16.25 2.14 23.63
CA ARG A 134 15.66 3.00 24.68
C ARG A 134 15.88 2.41 26.09
#